data_cf526f508cfad3ede29afa05fd22d193
#
_entry.id   cf526f508cfad3ede29afa05fd22d193
#
_cell.length_a   1.000
_cell.length_b   1.000
_cell.length_c   1.000
_cell.angle_alpha   90.00
_cell.angle_beta   90.00
_cell.angle_gamma   90.00
#
_symmetry.space_group_name_H-M   'P 1'
#
loop_
_entity.id
_entity.type
_entity.pdbx_description
1 polymer ?
#
loop_
_entity_poly.entity_id
_entity_poly.type
_entity_poly.pdbx_seq_one_letter_code
_entity_poly.pdbx_strand_id
1 'polypeptide(L)'
;MSLIFADEAWEDYLYWQKQDKHMIERINKLIREVQREPFTGIGKPEALKHSLSGFWSRRITDEHRMVYRVEGDAVLIAQWRFHY
;
A
#
# COMPACT_ATOMS: atom_id res chain seq x y z
N MET A 1 7.60 -6.27 -10.79
CA MET A 1 6.14 -6.34 -10.92
C MET A 1 5.58 -4.98 -11.33
N SER A 2 4.54 -5.00 -12.14
CA SER A 2 3.84 -3.76 -12.50
C SER A 2 3.09 -3.20 -11.29
N LEU A 3 2.92 -1.89 -11.27
CA LEU A 3 2.25 -1.20 -10.18
C LEU A 3 0.99 -0.55 -10.73
N ILE A 4 -0.15 -0.87 -10.12
CA ILE A 4 -1.44 -0.32 -10.51
C ILE A 4 -2.07 0.33 -9.29
N PHE A 5 -2.48 1.59 -9.41
CA PHE A 5 -3.18 2.29 -8.34
C PHE A 5 -4.67 2.30 -8.67
N ALA A 6 -5.49 1.86 -7.72
CA ALA A 6 -6.92 2.16 -7.76
C ALA A 6 -7.10 3.68 -7.67
N ASP A 7 -8.23 4.19 -8.14
CA ASP A 7 -8.47 5.63 -8.13
C ASP A 7 -8.32 6.23 -6.74
N GLU A 8 -8.84 5.56 -5.71
CA GLU A 8 -8.72 6.03 -4.33
C GLU A 8 -7.26 6.09 -3.88
N ALA A 9 -6.46 5.09 -4.25
CA ALA A 9 -5.04 5.07 -3.89
C ALA A 9 -4.30 6.22 -4.54
N TRP A 10 -4.64 6.56 -5.77
CA TRP A 10 -4.05 7.70 -6.47
C TRP A 10 -4.38 9.01 -5.76
N GLU A 11 -5.66 9.18 -5.37
CA GLU A 11 -6.07 10.36 -4.62
C GLU A 11 -5.36 10.45 -3.26
N ASP A 12 -5.22 9.33 -2.58
CA ASP A 12 -4.48 9.27 -1.31
C ASP A 12 -3.02 9.68 -1.49
N TYR A 13 -2.39 9.20 -2.56
CA TYR A 13 -1.00 9.53 -2.87
C TYR A 13 -0.84 11.03 -3.10
N LEU A 14 -1.75 11.63 -3.89
CA LEU A 14 -1.73 13.06 -4.14
C LEU A 14 -1.96 13.85 -2.86
N TYR A 15 -2.85 13.38 -1.98
CA TYR A 15 -3.10 13.99 -0.69
C TYR A 15 -1.80 14.07 0.13
N TRP A 16 -1.10 12.94 0.27
CA TRP A 16 0.13 12.90 1.05
C TRP A 16 1.24 13.72 0.40
N GLN A 17 1.32 13.73 -0.91
CA GLN A 17 2.30 14.52 -1.64
C GLN A 17 2.17 16.01 -1.30
N LYS A 18 0.95 16.46 -1.08
CA LYS A 18 0.66 17.84 -0.72
C LYS A 18 0.83 18.11 0.79
N GLN A 19 0.45 17.14 1.62
CA GLN A 19 0.31 17.37 3.06
C GLN A 19 1.53 16.99 3.88
N ASP A 20 2.28 15.97 3.49
CA ASP A 20 3.33 15.43 4.36
C ASP A 20 4.43 14.75 3.54
N LYS A 21 5.55 15.41 3.43
CA LYS A 21 6.70 14.93 2.68
C LYS A 21 7.26 13.62 3.24
N HIS A 22 7.24 13.46 4.56
CA HIS A 22 7.74 12.23 5.20
C HIS A 22 6.85 11.04 4.86
N MET A 23 5.55 11.27 4.74
CA MET A 23 4.61 10.21 4.33
C MET A 23 4.91 9.75 2.92
N ILE A 24 5.19 10.67 2.01
CA ILE A 24 5.52 10.32 0.63
C ILE A 24 6.82 9.51 0.57
N GLU A 25 7.82 9.88 1.34
CA GLU A 25 9.07 9.13 1.40
C GLU A 25 8.83 7.69 1.88
N ARG A 26 8.03 7.55 2.91
CA ARG A 26 7.65 6.23 3.45
C ARG A 26 6.86 5.41 2.42
N ILE A 27 5.89 6.04 1.77
CA ILE A 27 5.08 5.40 0.74
C ILE A 27 5.94 4.94 -0.43
N ASN A 28 6.85 5.79 -0.90
CA ASN A 28 7.73 5.43 -2.00
C ASN A 28 8.63 4.24 -1.64
N LYS A 29 9.07 4.17 -0.40
CA LYS A 29 9.86 3.04 0.08
C LYS A 29 9.02 1.76 0.09
N LEU A 30 7.77 1.84 0.54
CA LEU A 30 6.86 0.70 0.53
C LEU A 30 6.55 0.23 -0.89
N ILE A 31 6.42 1.14 -1.84
CA ILE A 31 6.23 0.80 -3.25
C ILE A 31 7.39 -0.04 -3.76
N ARG A 32 8.61 0.39 -3.52
CA ARG A 32 9.79 -0.35 -3.95
C ARG A 32 9.85 -1.73 -3.30
N GLU A 33 9.55 -1.80 -2.02
CA GLU A 33 9.58 -3.06 -1.28
C GLU A 33 8.52 -4.04 -1.79
N VAL A 34 7.30 -3.58 -2.01
CA VAL A 34 6.22 -4.47 -2.44
C VAL A 34 6.44 -4.99 -3.87
N GLN A 35 7.05 -4.18 -4.73
CA GLN A 35 7.38 -4.62 -6.08
C GLN A 35 8.46 -5.70 -6.09
N ARG A 36 9.38 -5.64 -5.13
CA ARG A 36 10.44 -6.61 -5.01
C ARG A 36 10.01 -7.87 -4.29
N GLU A 37 9.27 -7.71 -3.19
CA GLU A 37 8.84 -8.82 -2.35
C GLU A 37 7.48 -8.51 -1.74
N PRO A 38 6.38 -8.96 -2.37
CA PRO A 38 5.05 -8.51 -1.95
C PRO A 38 4.56 -9.06 -0.61
N PHE A 39 5.16 -10.13 -0.09
CA PHE A 39 4.61 -10.80 1.09
C PHE A 39 5.52 -10.75 2.32
N THR A 40 6.70 -10.17 2.21
CA THR A 40 7.64 -10.02 3.32
C THR A 40 8.27 -8.65 3.28
N GLY A 41 8.94 -8.27 4.37
CA GLY A 41 9.71 -7.04 4.41
C GLY A 41 9.11 -6.01 5.35
N ILE A 42 9.39 -4.74 5.05
CA ILE A 42 9.03 -3.64 5.96
C ILE A 42 7.52 -3.41 6.03
N GLY A 43 7.07 -2.81 7.13
CA GLY A 43 5.66 -2.44 7.30
C GLY A 43 4.77 -3.57 7.78
N LYS A 44 5.34 -4.69 8.21
CA LYS A 44 4.62 -5.85 8.73
C LYS A 44 3.52 -6.33 7.77
N PRO A 45 3.90 -6.88 6.60
CA PRO A 45 2.90 -7.37 5.65
C PRO A 45 2.00 -8.42 6.31
N GLU A 46 0.70 -8.26 6.14
CA GLU A 46 -0.30 -9.09 6.77
C GLU A 46 -1.46 -9.38 5.82
N ALA A 47 -1.79 -10.66 5.67
CA ALA A 47 -2.94 -11.07 4.86
C ALA A 47 -4.23 -10.70 5.57
N LEU A 48 -5.15 -10.07 4.86
CA LEU A 48 -6.44 -9.66 5.41
C LEU A 48 -7.47 -10.79 5.28
N LYS A 49 -8.55 -10.69 6.05
CA LYS A 49 -9.54 -11.75 6.17
C LYS A 49 -10.93 -11.25 5.81
N HIS A 50 -11.88 -12.19 5.77
CA HIS A 50 -13.32 -11.91 5.54
C HIS A 50 -13.53 -11.19 4.21
N SER A 51 -14.22 -10.07 4.22
CA SER A 51 -14.54 -9.32 3.00
C SER A 51 -13.32 -8.78 2.26
N LEU A 52 -12.16 -8.72 2.92
CA LEU A 52 -10.90 -8.28 2.34
C LEU A 52 -9.95 -9.43 2.04
N SER A 53 -10.45 -10.66 2.05
CA SER A 53 -9.68 -11.84 1.72
C SER A 53 -9.04 -11.69 0.33
N GLY A 54 -7.75 -12.00 0.23
CA GLY A 54 -6.98 -11.79 -1.00
C GLY A 54 -6.17 -10.50 -1.01
N PHE A 55 -6.54 -9.57 -0.13
CA PHE A 55 -5.75 -8.34 0.06
C PHE A 55 -4.75 -8.50 1.19
N TRP A 56 -3.75 -7.65 1.16
CA TRP A 56 -2.69 -7.55 2.17
C TRP A 56 -2.59 -6.12 2.64
N SER A 57 -2.04 -5.93 3.83
CA SER A 57 -1.75 -4.58 4.32
C SER A 57 -0.30 -4.47 4.77
N ARG A 58 0.23 -3.25 4.68
CA ARG A 58 1.49 -2.87 5.32
C ARG A 58 1.26 -1.58 6.08
N ARG A 59 1.94 -1.42 7.19
CA ARG A 59 1.86 -0.19 7.97
C ARG A 59 2.63 0.93 7.29
N ILE A 60 1.97 2.07 7.12
CA ILE A 60 2.64 3.32 6.77
C ILE A 60 3.03 4.01 8.07
N THR A 61 2.03 4.22 8.94
CA THR A 61 2.17 4.69 10.33
C THR A 61 1.24 3.84 11.19
N ASP A 62 1.14 4.14 12.48
CA ASP A 62 0.17 3.46 13.35
C ASP A 62 -1.26 3.66 12.87
N GLU A 63 -1.54 4.82 12.31
CA GLU A 63 -2.89 5.22 11.90
C GLU A 63 -3.23 4.83 10.47
N HIS A 64 -2.24 4.76 9.59
CA HIS A 64 -2.47 4.60 8.16
C HIS A 64 -1.87 3.31 7.62
N ARG A 65 -2.60 2.70 6.70
CA ARG A 65 -2.21 1.42 6.08
C ARG A 65 -2.21 1.53 4.56
N MET A 66 -1.24 0.84 3.96
CA MET A 66 -1.25 0.49 2.56
C MET A 66 -2.05 -0.79 2.42
N VAL A 67 -3.05 -0.82 1.57
CA VAL A 67 -3.79 -2.04 1.26
C VAL A 67 -3.57 -2.37 -0.20
N TYR A 68 -3.24 -3.64 -0.49
CA TYR A 68 -2.85 -4.04 -1.83
C TYR A 68 -3.19 -5.50 -2.08
N ARG A 69 -3.16 -5.87 -3.35
CA ARG A 69 -3.38 -7.23 -3.79
C ARG A 69 -2.43 -7.55 -4.93
N VAL A 70 -1.95 -8.79 -4.99
CA VAL A 70 -1.12 -9.27 -6.10
C VAL A 70 -2.02 -9.97 -7.11
N GLU A 71 -1.94 -9.54 -8.37
CA GLU A 71 -2.66 -10.15 -9.47
C GLU A 71 -1.68 -10.44 -10.60
N GLY A 72 -1.37 -11.73 -10.82
CA GLY A 72 -0.39 -12.11 -11.82
C GLY A 72 0.95 -11.44 -11.55
N ASP A 73 1.46 -10.67 -12.49
CA ASP A 73 2.72 -9.95 -12.36
C ASP A 73 2.50 -8.47 -12.00
N ALA A 74 1.42 -8.17 -11.31
CA ALA A 74 1.09 -6.81 -10.90
C ALA A 74 0.73 -6.72 -9.44
N VAL A 75 1.00 -5.57 -8.85
CA VAL A 75 0.53 -5.20 -7.51
C VAL A 75 -0.52 -4.11 -7.68
N LEU A 76 -1.73 -4.39 -7.24
CA LEU A 76 -2.81 -3.41 -7.22
C LEU A 76 -2.85 -2.75 -5.85
N ILE A 77 -2.66 -1.45 -5.80
CA ILE A 77 -2.73 -0.67 -4.56
C ILE A 77 -4.13 -0.10 -4.42
N ALA A 78 -4.81 -0.44 -3.32
CA ALA A 78 -6.18 -0.01 -3.07
C ALA A 78 -6.26 1.29 -2.30
N GLN A 79 -5.36 1.52 -1.36
CA GLN A 79 -5.38 2.74 -0.53
C GLN A 79 -4.04 3.00 0.14
N TRP A 80 -3.86 4.27 0.57
CA TRP A 80 -2.70 4.71 1.33
C TRP A 80 -3.09 5.50 2.59
N ARG A 81 -4.36 5.54 2.94
CA ARG A 81 -4.86 6.29 4.11
C ARG A 81 -5.79 5.46 4.95
N PHE A 82 -5.81 5.74 6.25
CA PHE A 82 -6.70 5.13 7.23
C PHE A 82 -6.47 3.63 7.38
N HIS A 83 -7.27 3.04 8.25
CA HIS A 83 -7.40 1.61 8.40
C HIS A 83 -8.42 1.08 7.40
N TYR A 84 -8.38 -0.20 7.20
CA TYR A 84 -9.34 -0.92 6.40
C TYR A 84 -10.51 -1.40 7.27
#